data_577e27850b079a13d27d5b6ceca17e78
#
_entry.id   577e27850b079a13d27d5b6ceca17e78
#
_cell.length_a   1.000
_cell.length_b   1.000
_cell.length_c   1.000
_cell.angle_alpha   90.00
_cell.angle_beta   90.00
_cell.angle_gamma   90.00
#
_symmetry.space_group_name_H-M   'P 1'
#
loop_
_entity.id
_entity.type
_entity.pdbx_description
1 polymer ?
#
loop_
_entity_poly.entity_id
_entity_poly.type
_entity_poly.pdbx_seq_one_letter_code
_entity_poly.pdbx_strand_id
1 'polypeptide(L)'
;MSAGGPSAQTVGSVTFFDSEISNTHVGIATAYGSDPSTVTNGSLILENVQFTNVPTAVQGANGATALAGGSLTVSAWGQGHEYTPNGPNELKGSFTAINRPGSLVNGGRFYARSKPQYADQPASNFVSARSSGAKGDGTTDDTQALQNAINTAASQNKILYLDHGDYKVTNTITIPAGAKIVGETYSVILAAGSYFSSQSTPQVVLEIGKSGDSGSVELSDVIVATQGATAGAILLEYNLASPSGTPSGLWDVHTRIGGFAGSDLQVAQCVKNPSSTTVNTNCIAAFMSMHITKASTGLYMENTWVRFLFPSNSLMTAPPH
;
A
#
# COMPACT_ATOMS: atom_id res chain seq x y z
N MET A 1 16.04 10.23 -17.46
CA MET A 1 14.60 10.05 -17.20
C MET A 1 13.83 11.25 -17.71
N SER A 2 12.63 11.05 -18.22
CA SER A 2 11.73 12.14 -18.65
C SER A 2 10.55 12.21 -17.71
N ALA A 3 10.33 13.36 -17.09
CA ALA A 3 9.17 13.64 -16.26
C ALA A 3 8.25 14.59 -17.02
N GLY A 4 7.13 14.10 -17.46
CA GLY A 4 6.14 14.81 -18.27
C GLY A 4 5.52 13.88 -19.30
N GLY A 5 4.25 14.11 -19.63
CA GLY A 5 3.52 13.33 -20.62
C GLY A 5 3.68 13.88 -22.03
N PRO A 6 3.21 13.16 -23.07
CA PRO A 6 3.06 13.71 -24.41
C PRO A 6 2.06 14.87 -24.42
N SER A 7 2.03 15.63 -25.50
CA SER A 7 1.16 16.82 -25.63
C SER A 7 -0.26 16.53 -25.17
N ALA A 8 -0.81 17.43 -24.37
CA ALA A 8 -2.12 17.34 -23.71
C ALA A 8 -2.27 16.29 -22.60
N GLN A 9 -1.21 15.61 -22.20
CA GLN A 9 -1.20 14.78 -20.98
C GLN A 9 -0.19 15.32 -19.99
N THR A 10 -0.57 15.40 -18.72
CA THR A 10 0.29 15.82 -17.63
C THR A 10 0.58 14.66 -16.71
N VAL A 11 1.81 14.60 -16.20
CA VAL A 11 2.16 13.77 -15.06
C VAL A 11 1.88 14.59 -13.81
N GLY A 12 1.09 14.08 -12.88
CA GLY A 12 0.67 14.83 -11.70
C GLY A 12 1.84 15.26 -10.82
N SER A 13 2.58 14.33 -10.26
CA SER A 13 3.76 14.60 -9.44
C SER A 13 4.78 13.49 -9.61
N VAL A 14 6.05 13.86 -9.68
CA VAL A 14 7.19 12.95 -9.70
C VAL A 14 8.11 13.31 -8.55
N THR A 15 8.43 12.33 -7.71
CA THR A 15 9.32 12.51 -6.58
C THR A 15 10.48 11.53 -6.65
N PHE A 16 11.70 12.04 -6.51
CA PHE A 16 12.90 11.25 -6.34
C PHE A 16 13.41 11.43 -4.93
N PHE A 17 13.45 10.32 -4.18
CA PHE A 17 14.05 10.25 -2.87
C PHE A 17 15.27 9.33 -2.88
N ASP A 18 16.31 9.70 -2.13
CA ASP A 18 17.44 8.82 -1.85
C ASP A 18 18.01 8.14 -3.11
N SER A 19 17.97 8.87 -4.22
CA SER A 19 18.29 8.35 -5.56
C SER A 19 19.66 8.79 -6.01
N GLU A 20 20.26 8.01 -6.93
CA GLU A 20 21.51 8.34 -7.57
C GLU A 20 21.35 8.36 -9.10
N ILE A 21 21.85 9.41 -9.74
CA ILE A 21 21.88 9.58 -11.19
C ILE A 21 23.33 9.87 -11.57
N SER A 22 23.91 9.05 -12.44
CA SER A 22 25.31 9.17 -12.78
C SER A 22 25.59 9.02 -14.28
N ASN A 23 26.67 9.64 -14.74
CA ASN A 23 27.26 9.49 -16.07
C ASN A 23 26.26 9.73 -17.22
N THR A 24 25.43 10.76 -17.10
CA THR A 24 24.48 11.17 -18.15
C THR A 24 24.58 12.68 -18.37
N HIS A 25 24.32 13.13 -19.59
CA HIS A 25 24.39 14.55 -19.93
C HIS A 25 23.27 15.36 -19.26
N VAL A 26 22.07 14.79 -19.19
CA VAL A 26 20.89 15.33 -18.51
C VAL A 26 20.37 14.28 -17.55
N GLY A 27 20.23 14.61 -16.27
CA GLY A 27 19.69 13.72 -15.25
C GLY A 27 18.19 13.49 -15.42
N ILE A 28 17.44 14.58 -15.41
CA ILE A 28 15.98 14.59 -15.52
C ILE A 28 15.57 15.64 -16.54
N ALA A 29 14.78 15.25 -17.53
CA ALA A 29 14.12 16.18 -18.43
C ALA A 29 12.65 16.29 -18.04
N THR A 30 12.15 17.52 -17.90
CA THR A 30 10.76 17.81 -17.55
C THR A 30 10.10 18.67 -18.64
N ALA A 31 8.83 18.39 -18.89
CA ALA A 31 7.99 19.23 -19.76
C ALA A 31 7.37 20.43 -19.01
N TYR A 32 7.72 20.64 -17.75
CA TYR A 32 7.22 21.76 -16.96
C TYR A 32 7.60 23.09 -17.63
N GLY A 33 6.59 23.87 -17.99
CA GLY A 33 6.70 25.23 -18.48
C GLY A 33 6.41 26.21 -17.33
N SER A 34 7.04 27.37 -17.38
CA SER A 34 6.87 28.44 -16.39
C SER A 34 5.59 29.26 -16.57
N ASP A 35 4.58 28.74 -17.31
CA ASP A 35 3.32 29.45 -17.45
C ASP A 35 2.39 29.16 -16.28
N PRO A 36 2.20 30.11 -15.35
CA PRO A 36 1.35 29.91 -14.17
C PRO A 36 -0.13 29.77 -14.52
N SER A 37 -0.54 30.09 -15.73
CA SER A 37 -1.94 29.94 -16.16
C SER A 37 -2.31 28.50 -16.53
N THR A 38 -1.33 27.62 -16.74
CA THR A 38 -1.56 26.21 -17.02
C THR A 38 -1.55 25.41 -15.71
N VAL A 39 -2.69 25.29 -15.08
CA VAL A 39 -2.98 24.46 -13.87
C VAL A 39 -2.59 22.98 -14.06
N THR A 40 -2.06 22.63 -15.21
CA THR A 40 -1.83 21.25 -15.67
C THR A 40 -0.37 20.81 -15.58
N ASN A 41 0.54 21.66 -15.13
CA ASN A 41 1.94 21.30 -15.03
C ASN A 41 2.18 20.48 -13.75
N GLY A 42 2.67 19.26 -13.92
CA GLY A 42 3.00 18.38 -12.81
C GLY A 42 4.16 18.90 -11.97
N SER A 43 4.30 18.37 -10.76
CA SER A 43 5.38 18.73 -9.85
C SER A 43 6.56 17.77 -9.99
N LEU A 44 7.77 18.28 -9.80
CA LEU A 44 9.00 17.50 -9.64
C LEU A 44 9.62 17.85 -8.29
N ILE A 45 9.85 16.82 -7.49
CA ILE A 45 10.48 16.95 -6.16
C ILE A 45 11.72 16.09 -6.14
N LEU A 46 12.84 16.64 -5.73
CA LEU A 46 14.10 15.96 -5.49
C LEU A 46 14.46 16.10 -4.02
N GLU A 47 14.73 15.01 -3.34
CA GLU A 47 15.16 15.02 -1.96
C GLU A 47 16.24 13.96 -1.70
N ASN A 48 17.41 14.40 -1.25
CA ASN A 48 18.60 13.57 -1.09
C ASN A 48 18.93 12.81 -2.39
N VAL A 49 19.01 13.55 -3.51
CA VAL A 49 19.36 12.98 -4.83
C VAL A 49 20.81 13.30 -5.14
N GLN A 50 21.61 12.28 -5.33
CA GLN A 50 23.02 12.39 -5.72
C GLN A 50 23.17 12.39 -7.23
N PHE A 51 23.85 13.39 -7.75
CA PHE A 51 24.29 13.45 -9.14
C PHE A 51 25.81 13.23 -9.19
N THR A 52 26.27 12.40 -10.10
CA THR A 52 27.68 12.13 -10.32
C THR A 52 28.01 12.21 -11.81
N ASN A 53 28.84 13.19 -12.20
CA ASN A 53 29.17 13.42 -13.61
C ASN A 53 27.90 13.66 -14.49
N VAL A 54 27.04 14.59 -14.04
CA VAL A 54 25.78 14.97 -14.70
C VAL A 54 25.74 16.47 -14.90
N PRO A 55 26.18 17.02 -16.04
CA PRO A 55 26.26 18.47 -16.27
C PRO A 55 24.95 19.24 -16.04
N THR A 56 23.81 18.64 -16.37
CA THR A 56 22.50 19.23 -16.14
C THR A 56 21.65 18.30 -15.29
N ALA A 57 21.41 18.69 -14.01
CA ALA A 57 20.58 17.88 -13.11
C ALA A 57 19.13 17.82 -13.54
N VAL A 58 18.53 19.01 -13.84
CA VAL A 58 17.15 19.11 -14.37
C VAL A 58 17.14 20.04 -15.56
N GLN A 59 16.64 19.51 -16.68
CA GLN A 59 16.37 20.29 -17.90
C GLN A 59 14.86 20.53 -18.01
N GLY A 60 14.47 21.77 -18.14
CA GLY A 60 13.09 22.19 -18.36
C GLY A 60 12.67 22.06 -19.83
N ALA A 61 11.44 22.45 -20.11
CA ALA A 61 10.94 22.61 -21.47
C ALA A 61 11.88 23.51 -22.27
N ASN A 62 11.99 23.29 -23.59
CA ASN A 62 12.86 24.03 -24.50
C ASN A 62 14.38 23.88 -24.24
N GLY A 63 14.79 22.87 -23.50
CA GLY A 63 16.20 22.58 -23.24
C GLY A 63 16.89 23.48 -22.20
N ALA A 64 16.16 24.40 -21.57
CA ALA A 64 16.71 25.29 -20.56
C ALA A 64 17.12 24.51 -19.30
N THR A 65 18.26 24.87 -18.70
CA THR A 65 18.70 24.31 -17.41
C THR A 65 17.82 24.85 -16.28
N ALA A 66 17.02 23.99 -15.67
CA ALA A 66 16.20 24.33 -14.51
C ALA A 66 16.99 24.17 -13.19
N LEU A 67 17.87 23.16 -13.12
CA LEU A 67 18.81 22.92 -12.06
C LEU A 67 20.17 22.51 -12.65
N ALA A 68 21.23 23.26 -12.35
CA ALA A 68 22.58 22.89 -12.75
C ALA A 68 23.00 21.60 -12.01
N GLY A 69 23.80 20.79 -12.70
CA GLY A 69 24.31 19.54 -12.16
C GLY A 69 25.79 19.59 -11.85
N GLY A 70 26.47 18.48 -12.03
CA GLY A 70 27.87 18.22 -11.72
C GLY A 70 28.04 16.93 -10.96
N SER A 71 28.91 16.94 -9.94
CA SER A 71 28.99 15.89 -8.91
C SER A 71 28.59 16.52 -7.58
N LEU A 72 27.30 16.41 -7.24
CA LEU A 72 26.72 17.10 -6.07
C LEU A 72 25.51 16.31 -5.54
N THR A 73 25.13 16.59 -4.30
CA THR A 73 23.89 16.07 -3.71
C THR A 73 22.90 17.21 -3.55
N VAL A 74 21.71 17.03 -4.09
CA VAL A 74 20.57 17.90 -3.92
C VAL A 74 19.84 17.49 -2.66
N SER A 75 19.93 18.29 -1.60
CA SER A 75 19.26 17.98 -0.32
C SER A 75 17.74 18.05 -0.45
N ALA A 76 17.23 19.16 -1.02
CA ALA A 76 15.82 19.32 -1.36
C ALA A 76 15.67 20.42 -2.42
N TRP A 77 15.00 20.11 -3.50
CA TRP A 77 14.67 21.03 -4.59
C TRP A 77 13.35 20.64 -5.23
N GLY A 78 12.55 21.60 -5.60
CA GLY A 78 11.26 21.36 -6.23
C GLY A 78 10.95 22.33 -7.34
N GLN A 79 10.08 21.88 -8.24
CA GLN A 79 9.46 22.67 -9.28
C GLN A 79 8.01 22.24 -9.41
N GLY A 80 7.07 23.19 -9.35
CA GLY A 80 5.64 22.90 -9.39
C GLY A 80 4.83 23.89 -8.58
N HIS A 81 3.73 23.45 -7.99
CA HIS A 81 2.88 24.25 -7.13
C HIS A 81 3.02 23.87 -5.66
N GLU A 82 3.27 24.86 -4.83
CA GLU A 82 3.16 24.76 -3.38
C GLU A 82 1.76 25.21 -2.96
N TYR A 83 1.01 24.34 -2.30
CA TYR A 83 -0.34 24.64 -1.83
C TYR A 83 -0.30 25.19 -0.41
N THR A 84 -0.71 26.43 -0.24
CA THR A 84 -0.79 27.12 1.04
C THR A 84 -2.25 27.41 1.40
N PRO A 85 -2.58 27.80 2.66
CA PRO A 85 -3.91 28.25 3.01
C PRO A 85 -4.44 29.42 2.18
N ASN A 86 -3.55 30.19 1.56
CA ASN A 86 -3.88 31.34 0.72
C ASN A 86 -3.93 31.03 -0.79
N GLY A 87 -3.82 29.74 -1.15
CA GLY A 87 -3.85 29.28 -2.53
C GLY A 87 -2.52 28.71 -3.02
N PRO A 88 -2.47 28.23 -4.27
CA PRO A 88 -1.25 27.68 -4.86
C PRO A 88 -0.28 28.81 -5.21
N ASN A 89 1.00 28.61 -4.88
CA ASN A 89 2.11 29.43 -5.33
C ASN A 89 3.02 28.60 -6.24
N GLU A 90 3.71 29.28 -7.17
CA GLU A 90 4.75 28.61 -7.97
C GLU A 90 5.97 28.36 -7.08
N LEU A 91 6.45 27.14 -7.04
CA LEU A 91 7.71 26.73 -6.42
C LEU A 91 8.70 26.38 -7.52
N LYS A 92 9.87 27.02 -7.51
CA LYS A 92 11.02 26.61 -8.29
C LYS A 92 12.28 26.95 -7.54
N GLY A 93 12.84 25.97 -6.85
CA GLY A 93 14.04 26.19 -6.03
C GLY A 93 14.22 25.17 -4.92
N SER A 94 15.21 25.45 -4.08
CA SER A 94 15.48 24.65 -2.89
C SER A 94 14.46 24.96 -1.80
N PHE A 95 14.10 23.94 -1.03
CA PHE A 95 13.24 24.07 0.15
C PHE A 95 13.88 23.34 1.34
N THR A 96 13.26 23.44 2.51
CA THR A 96 13.73 22.73 3.70
C THR A 96 13.43 21.23 3.56
N ALA A 97 14.47 20.40 3.56
CA ALA A 97 14.31 18.96 3.52
C ALA A 97 13.46 18.45 4.69
N ILE A 98 12.70 17.38 4.46
CA ILE A 98 11.92 16.76 5.52
C ILE A 98 12.81 16.26 6.64
N ASN A 99 12.30 16.33 7.87
CA ASN A 99 12.98 15.73 9.01
C ASN A 99 13.02 14.21 8.86
N ARG A 100 14.22 13.63 9.01
CA ARG A 100 14.45 12.18 8.90
C ARG A 100 14.72 11.60 10.29
N PRO A 101 13.71 11.07 10.99
CA PRO A 101 13.94 10.43 12.28
C PRO A 101 14.98 9.31 12.18
N GLY A 102 15.95 9.27 13.06
CA GLY A 102 17.05 8.30 13.03
C GLY A 102 16.59 6.83 13.05
N SER A 103 15.42 6.57 13.66
CA SER A 103 14.78 5.24 13.66
C SER A 103 14.28 4.77 12.28
N LEU A 104 14.12 5.69 11.32
CA LEU A 104 13.65 5.40 9.97
C LEU A 104 14.76 5.45 8.92
N VAL A 105 16.00 5.70 9.33
CA VAL A 105 17.12 5.95 8.42
C VAL A 105 18.19 4.88 8.57
N ASN A 106 18.72 4.44 7.44
CA ASN A 106 19.90 3.58 7.36
C ASN A 106 20.89 4.21 6.36
N GLY A 107 22.12 4.49 6.81
CA GLY A 107 23.15 5.08 5.95
C GLY A 107 22.78 6.46 5.35
N GLY A 108 21.99 7.28 6.05
CA GLY A 108 21.54 8.59 5.57
C GLY A 108 20.36 8.55 4.59
N ARG A 109 19.87 7.37 4.26
CA ARG A 109 18.69 7.15 3.41
C ARG A 109 17.55 6.56 4.23
N PHE A 110 16.31 6.76 3.82
CA PHE A 110 15.20 6.04 4.43
C PHE A 110 15.41 4.53 4.29
N TYR A 111 15.05 3.80 5.33
CA TYR A 111 15.10 2.35 5.27
C TYR A 111 14.23 1.86 4.12
N ALA A 112 14.79 1.01 3.27
CA ALA A 112 14.09 0.34 2.19
C ALA A 112 14.43 -1.15 2.21
N ARG A 113 13.46 -1.97 1.90
CA ARG A 113 13.61 -3.42 1.79
C ARG A 113 12.93 -3.90 0.51
N SER A 114 13.68 -4.58 -0.34
CA SER A 114 13.12 -5.11 -1.59
C SER A 114 12.10 -6.20 -1.30
N LYS A 115 11.02 -6.23 -2.09
CA LYS A 115 10.03 -7.31 -2.11
C LYS A 115 10.72 -8.65 -2.39
N PRO A 116 10.55 -9.67 -1.53
CA PRO A 116 11.10 -10.99 -1.77
C PRO A 116 10.55 -11.60 -3.06
N GLN A 117 11.44 -12.06 -3.93
CA GLN A 117 11.05 -12.71 -5.19
C GLN A 117 11.10 -14.24 -5.09
N TYR A 118 11.81 -14.78 -4.10
CA TYR A 118 12.02 -16.22 -3.90
C TYR A 118 12.47 -16.99 -5.15
N ALA A 119 13.11 -16.30 -6.12
CA ALA A 119 13.53 -16.88 -7.39
C ALA A 119 14.60 -17.98 -7.24
N ASP A 120 15.30 -17.99 -6.12
CA ASP A 120 16.30 -18.98 -5.73
C ASP A 120 15.70 -20.22 -5.04
N GLN A 121 14.39 -20.19 -4.75
CA GLN A 121 13.74 -21.28 -4.02
C GLN A 121 13.18 -22.34 -4.96
N PRO A 122 13.45 -23.64 -4.71
CA PRO A 122 12.85 -24.71 -5.48
C PRO A 122 11.32 -24.80 -5.22
N ALA A 123 10.56 -25.32 -6.18
CA ALA A 123 9.12 -25.47 -6.06
C ALA A 123 8.68 -26.28 -4.81
N SER A 124 9.54 -27.19 -4.33
CA SER A 124 9.29 -27.99 -3.11
C SER A 124 9.26 -27.14 -1.81
N ASN A 125 9.76 -25.92 -1.86
CA ASN A 125 9.72 -24.97 -0.75
C ASN A 125 8.43 -24.14 -0.73
N PHE A 126 7.51 -24.39 -1.66
CA PHE A 126 6.21 -23.74 -1.69
C PHE A 126 5.11 -24.71 -1.26
N VAL A 127 4.13 -24.17 -0.54
CA VAL A 127 2.88 -24.86 -0.16
C VAL A 127 1.76 -24.10 -0.87
N SER A 128 1.07 -24.74 -1.82
CA SER A 128 -0.10 -24.12 -2.47
C SER A 128 -1.32 -24.22 -1.55
N ALA A 129 -2.04 -23.11 -1.41
CA ALA A 129 -3.28 -23.07 -0.64
C ALA A 129 -4.33 -24.03 -1.25
N ARG A 130 -4.47 -24.04 -2.58
CA ARG A 130 -5.42 -24.94 -3.28
C ARG A 130 -5.03 -26.40 -3.14
N SER A 131 -3.75 -26.73 -3.27
CA SER A 131 -3.27 -28.10 -3.05
C SER A 131 -3.45 -28.55 -1.59
N SER A 132 -3.56 -27.62 -0.66
CA SER A 132 -3.86 -27.87 0.76
C SER A 132 -5.35 -27.94 1.08
N GLY A 133 -6.22 -27.86 0.07
CA GLY A 133 -7.66 -28.04 0.18
C GLY A 133 -8.52 -26.79 0.14
N ALA A 134 -7.93 -25.60 0.13
CA ALA A 134 -8.67 -24.35 -0.05
C ALA A 134 -9.21 -24.25 -1.49
N LYS A 135 -10.42 -23.73 -1.68
CA LYS A 135 -11.08 -23.66 -2.99
C LYS A 135 -10.80 -22.35 -3.72
N GLY A 136 -10.81 -21.23 -3.01
CA GLY A 136 -10.63 -19.91 -3.60
C GLY A 136 -11.71 -19.55 -4.62
N ASP A 137 -12.95 -20.02 -4.42
CA ASP A 137 -14.09 -19.85 -5.33
C ASP A 137 -15.06 -18.74 -4.88
N GLY A 138 -14.77 -18.03 -3.78
CA GLY A 138 -15.58 -16.97 -3.21
C GLY A 138 -16.87 -17.44 -2.52
N THR A 139 -17.16 -18.74 -2.51
CA THR A 139 -18.39 -19.33 -1.98
C THR A 139 -18.13 -20.35 -0.87
N THR A 140 -17.16 -21.23 -1.06
CA THR A 140 -16.74 -22.21 -0.06
C THR A 140 -16.06 -21.52 1.12
N ASP A 141 -16.37 -21.98 2.34
CA ASP A 141 -15.65 -21.49 3.54
C ASP A 141 -14.26 -22.14 3.58
N ASP A 142 -13.26 -21.35 3.26
CA ASP A 142 -11.86 -21.78 3.21
C ASP A 142 -11.11 -21.53 4.55
N THR A 143 -11.79 -21.06 5.61
CA THR A 143 -11.18 -20.67 6.87
C THR A 143 -10.21 -21.73 7.39
N GLN A 144 -10.68 -22.97 7.55
CA GLN A 144 -9.86 -24.02 8.14
C GLN A 144 -8.75 -24.50 7.19
N ALA A 145 -9.05 -24.62 5.89
CA ALA A 145 -8.08 -25.06 4.90
C ALA A 145 -6.95 -24.05 4.75
N LEU A 146 -7.28 -22.75 4.68
CA LEU A 146 -6.30 -21.66 4.60
C LEU A 146 -5.46 -21.58 5.88
N GLN A 147 -6.08 -21.66 7.07
CA GLN A 147 -5.33 -21.66 8.33
C GLN A 147 -4.36 -22.84 8.42
N ASN A 148 -4.77 -24.03 7.99
CA ASN A 148 -3.92 -25.21 7.98
C ASN A 148 -2.75 -25.05 7.00
N ALA A 149 -2.98 -24.48 5.82
CA ALA A 149 -1.93 -24.21 4.83
C ALA A 149 -0.88 -23.22 5.38
N ILE A 150 -1.33 -22.14 6.01
CA ILE A 150 -0.45 -21.16 6.68
C ILE A 150 0.40 -21.83 7.76
N ASN A 151 -0.23 -22.61 8.65
CA ASN A 151 0.46 -23.28 9.74
C ASN A 151 1.48 -24.31 9.23
N THR A 152 1.13 -25.04 8.17
CA THR A 152 2.02 -26.02 7.53
C THR A 152 3.24 -25.34 6.92
N ALA A 153 3.02 -24.27 6.15
CA ALA A 153 4.11 -23.53 5.53
C ALA A 153 5.05 -22.93 6.60
N ALA A 154 4.49 -22.27 7.61
CA ALA A 154 5.27 -21.64 8.67
C ALA A 154 6.07 -22.65 9.48
N SER A 155 5.46 -23.76 9.93
CA SER A 155 6.13 -24.79 10.73
C SER A 155 7.27 -25.50 9.98
N GLN A 156 7.19 -25.57 8.66
CA GLN A 156 8.22 -26.17 7.80
C GLN A 156 9.19 -25.14 7.22
N ASN A 157 9.11 -23.87 7.64
CA ASN A 157 9.87 -22.75 7.07
C ASN A 157 9.75 -22.65 5.53
N LYS A 158 8.58 -22.97 5.01
CA LYS A 158 8.23 -22.88 3.60
C LYS A 158 7.47 -21.58 3.31
N ILE A 159 7.26 -21.33 2.04
CA ILE A 159 6.52 -20.19 1.53
C ILE A 159 5.09 -20.67 1.21
N LEU A 160 4.07 -20.02 1.78
CA LEU A 160 2.71 -20.24 1.34
C LEU A 160 2.50 -19.48 0.03
N TYR A 161 2.05 -20.19 -0.98
CA TYR A 161 1.58 -19.64 -2.24
C TYR A 161 0.04 -19.61 -2.24
N LEU A 162 -0.50 -18.39 -2.26
CA LEU A 162 -1.93 -18.19 -2.46
C LEU A 162 -2.22 -18.16 -3.96
N ASP A 163 -2.66 -19.25 -4.50
CA ASP A 163 -3.10 -19.35 -5.89
C ASP A 163 -4.20 -18.31 -6.17
N HIS A 164 -4.31 -17.81 -7.39
CA HIS A 164 -5.35 -16.86 -7.75
C HIS A 164 -6.75 -17.35 -7.33
N GLY A 165 -7.51 -16.52 -6.64
CA GLY A 165 -8.87 -16.82 -6.19
C GLY A 165 -9.35 -15.99 -5.03
N ASP A 166 -10.63 -16.13 -4.70
CA ASP A 166 -11.30 -15.48 -3.58
C ASP A 166 -11.52 -16.51 -2.45
N TYR A 167 -10.64 -16.48 -1.45
CA TYR A 167 -10.69 -17.38 -0.29
C TYR A 167 -11.63 -16.81 0.77
N LYS A 168 -12.88 -17.28 0.76
CA LYS A 168 -13.88 -16.86 1.73
C LYS A 168 -13.55 -17.38 3.12
N VAL A 169 -13.54 -16.48 4.10
CA VAL A 169 -13.26 -16.81 5.51
C VAL A 169 -14.39 -16.31 6.39
N THR A 170 -14.81 -17.13 7.34
CA THR A 170 -15.91 -16.86 8.28
C THR A 170 -15.43 -16.69 9.71
N ASN A 171 -14.11 -16.74 9.93
CA ASN A 171 -13.46 -16.51 11.21
C ASN A 171 -12.06 -15.91 10.99
N THR A 172 -11.43 -15.44 12.06
CA THR A 172 -10.07 -14.91 12.04
C THR A 172 -9.06 -15.91 11.48
N ILE A 173 -8.21 -15.44 10.57
CA ILE A 173 -7.01 -16.14 10.10
C ILE A 173 -5.81 -15.56 10.84
N THR A 174 -5.06 -16.40 11.53
CA THR A 174 -3.85 -16.00 12.25
C THR A 174 -2.59 -16.32 11.44
N ILE A 175 -1.74 -15.35 11.25
CA ILE A 175 -0.43 -15.49 10.60
C ILE A 175 0.64 -15.51 11.69
N PRO A 176 1.31 -16.64 11.93
CA PRO A 176 2.34 -16.75 12.97
C PRO A 176 3.63 -16.02 12.54
N ALA A 177 4.44 -15.65 13.52
CA ALA A 177 5.81 -15.18 13.27
C ALA A 177 6.59 -16.21 12.44
N GLY A 178 7.44 -15.73 11.53
CA GLY A 178 8.19 -16.56 10.59
C GLY A 178 7.45 -16.90 9.30
N ALA A 179 6.15 -16.59 9.19
CA ALA A 179 5.38 -16.88 7.98
C ALA A 179 5.87 -16.07 6.78
N LYS A 180 5.92 -16.73 5.64
CA LYS A 180 6.20 -16.15 4.32
C LYS A 180 5.04 -16.48 3.41
N ILE A 181 4.35 -15.46 2.92
CA ILE A 181 3.14 -15.62 2.11
C ILE A 181 3.27 -14.77 0.85
N VAL A 182 3.08 -15.39 -0.30
CA VAL A 182 3.04 -14.71 -1.59
C VAL A 182 1.75 -15.07 -2.32
N GLY A 183 0.99 -14.05 -2.71
CA GLY A 183 -0.20 -14.23 -3.54
C GLY A 183 0.17 -14.23 -5.02
N GLU A 184 -0.55 -15.04 -5.79
CA GLU A 184 -0.64 -14.83 -7.23
C GLU A 184 -1.53 -13.61 -7.46
N THR A 185 -1.12 -12.69 -8.31
CA THR A 185 -1.85 -11.45 -8.61
C THR A 185 -3.37 -11.60 -8.44
N TYR A 186 -4.01 -10.78 -7.61
CA TYR A 186 -5.43 -10.84 -7.23
C TYR A 186 -5.86 -12.01 -6.33
N SER A 187 -4.98 -12.57 -5.53
CA SER A 187 -5.39 -13.49 -4.45
C SER A 187 -6.09 -12.71 -3.33
N VAL A 188 -7.34 -13.06 -3.04
CA VAL A 188 -8.20 -12.32 -2.11
C VAL A 188 -8.56 -13.19 -0.91
N ILE A 189 -8.30 -12.70 0.31
CA ILE A 189 -8.87 -13.23 1.55
C ILE A 189 -10.17 -12.46 1.79
N LEU A 190 -11.31 -13.12 1.69
CA LEU A 190 -12.64 -12.54 1.64
C LEU A 190 -13.42 -12.80 2.92
N ALA A 191 -13.47 -11.81 3.82
CA ALA A 191 -14.21 -11.93 5.06
C ALA A 191 -15.73 -11.89 4.82
N ALA A 192 -16.46 -12.85 5.40
CA ALA A 192 -17.90 -12.95 5.27
C ALA A 192 -18.56 -13.55 6.52
N GLY A 193 -19.84 -13.33 6.67
CA GLY A 193 -20.68 -13.99 7.69
C GLY A 193 -20.81 -13.22 9.00
N SER A 194 -21.61 -13.79 9.90
CA SER A 194 -22.06 -13.13 11.13
C SER A 194 -20.97 -12.88 12.15
N TYR A 195 -19.86 -13.63 12.10
CA TYR A 195 -18.71 -13.42 12.98
C TYR A 195 -18.14 -12.01 12.87
N PHE A 196 -18.17 -11.44 11.67
CA PHE A 196 -17.66 -10.11 11.37
C PHE A 196 -18.74 -9.00 11.37
N SER A 197 -19.97 -9.29 11.78
CA SER A 197 -21.08 -8.33 11.58
C SER A 197 -21.24 -7.29 12.69
N SER A 198 -20.70 -7.53 13.88
CA SER A 198 -20.97 -6.70 15.08
C SER A 198 -19.97 -5.57 15.25
N GLN A 199 -20.43 -4.32 15.13
CA GLN A 199 -19.60 -3.14 15.43
C GLN A 199 -19.28 -3.00 16.93
N SER A 200 -20.10 -3.54 17.82
CA SER A 200 -19.87 -3.48 19.27
C SER A 200 -18.80 -4.48 19.74
N THR A 201 -18.56 -5.52 18.96
CA THR A 201 -17.55 -6.56 19.22
C THR A 201 -16.77 -6.85 17.96
N PRO A 202 -15.93 -5.90 17.49
CA PRO A 202 -15.19 -6.07 16.24
C PRO A 202 -14.29 -7.28 16.27
N GLN A 203 -14.11 -7.91 15.11
CA GLN A 203 -13.29 -9.13 14.94
C GLN A 203 -12.26 -8.92 13.84
N VAL A 204 -11.06 -9.43 14.07
CA VAL A 204 -9.95 -9.35 13.10
C VAL A 204 -10.11 -10.41 12.03
N VAL A 205 -9.95 -10.01 10.76
CA VAL A 205 -9.95 -10.95 9.62
C VAL A 205 -8.59 -11.62 9.48
N LEU A 206 -7.53 -10.82 9.38
CA LEU A 206 -6.15 -11.30 9.24
C LEU A 206 -5.32 -10.76 10.41
N GLU A 207 -5.04 -11.63 11.38
CA GLU A 207 -4.26 -11.34 12.57
C GLU A 207 -2.80 -11.74 12.36
N ILE A 208 -1.88 -10.78 12.29
CA ILE A 208 -0.45 -11.02 12.11
C ILE A 208 0.24 -11.00 13.47
N GLY A 209 0.57 -12.19 13.95
CA GLY A 209 1.03 -12.41 15.32
C GLY A 209 -0.03 -12.10 16.37
N LYS A 210 0.22 -12.51 17.59
CA LYS A 210 -0.60 -12.15 18.76
C LYS A 210 0.12 -11.11 19.61
N SER A 211 -0.64 -10.43 20.45
CA SER A 211 -0.05 -9.47 21.40
C SER A 211 1.05 -10.13 22.24
N GLY A 212 2.27 -9.57 22.16
CA GLY A 212 3.46 -10.09 22.84
C GLY A 212 4.32 -11.03 22.00
N ASP A 213 3.89 -11.41 20.80
CA ASP A 213 4.70 -12.22 19.89
C ASP A 213 5.86 -11.41 19.32
N SER A 214 7.00 -12.09 19.13
CA SER A 214 8.20 -11.55 18.51
C SER A 214 8.55 -12.32 17.26
N GLY A 215 9.13 -11.61 16.27
CA GLY A 215 9.54 -12.18 15.00
C GLY A 215 9.06 -11.32 13.84
N SER A 216 9.26 -11.81 12.62
CA SER A 216 8.89 -11.09 11.40
C SER A 216 8.09 -11.98 10.46
N VAL A 217 7.34 -11.35 9.59
CA VAL A 217 6.61 -11.99 8.48
C VAL A 217 6.96 -11.33 7.16
N GLU A 218 6.77 -12.05 6.08
CA GLU A 218 6.81 -11.55 4.72
C GLU A 218 5.48 -11.85 4.06
N LEU A 219 4.77 -10.80 3.65
CA LEU A 219 3.48 -10.92 2.99
C LEU A 219 3.47 -10.06 1.74
N SER A 220 3.18 -10.65 0.58
CA SER A 220 3.14 -9.94 -0.69
C SER A 220 1.99 -10.36 -1.60
N ASP A 221 1.50 -9.40 -2.40
CA ASP A 221 0.51 -9.62 -3.47
C ASP A 221 -0.83 -10.22 -2.97
N VAL A 222 -1.31 -9.75 -1.82
CA VAL A 222 -2.55 -10.23 -1.19
C VAL A 222 -3.53 -9.08 -1.00
N ILE A 223 -4.79 -9.35 -1.29
CA ILE A 223 -5.90 -8.44 -1.00
C ILE A 223 -6.71 -9.01 0.16
N VAL A 224 -6.99 -8.20 1.18
CA VAL A 224 -7.96 -8.53 2.21
C VAL A 224 -9.23 -7.74 1.93
N ALA A 225 -10.34 -8.43 1.80
CA ALA A 225 -11.61 -7.83 1.38
C ALA A 225 -12.79 -8.29 2.24
N THR A 226 -13.95 -7.68 2.02
CA THR A 226 -15.18 -8.02 2.73
C THR A 226 -16.32 -8.32 1.76
N GLN A 227 -17.24 -9.21 2.17
CA GLN A 227 -18.46 -9.59 1.47
C GLN A 227 -19.68 -9.36 2.36
N GLY A 228 -20.60 -8.52 1.88
CA GLY A 228 -21.85 -8.23 2.58
C GLY A 228 -21.70 -7.43 3.87
N ALA A 229 -22.64 -7.60 4.80
CA ALA A 229 -22.73 -6.86 6.05
C ALA A 229 -21.68 -7.36 7.08
N THR A 230 -20.48 -6.84 7.00
CA THR A 230 -19.34 -7.17 7.87
C THR A 230 -18.89 -5.94 8.69
N ALA A 231 -19.85 -5.24 9.27
CA ALA A 231 -19.64 -3.96 9.95
C ALA A 231 -18.61 -4.00 11.11
N GLY A 232 -18.32 -5.18 11.65
CA GLY A 232 -17.34 -5.39 12.71
C GLY A 232 -15.97 -5.90 12.22
N ALA A 233 -15.74 -5.99 10.91
CA ALA A 233 -14.48 -6.52 10.39
C ALA A 233 -13.33 -5.53 10.56
N ILE A 234 -12.25 -5.94 11.24
CA ILE A 234 -10.92 -5.32 11.18
C ILE A 234 -10.12 -6.14 10.17
N LEU A 235 -9.85 -5.58 8.98
CA LEU A 235 -9.33 -6.38 7.88
C LEU A 235 -7.93 -6.91 8.15
N LEU A 236 -7.04 -6.09 8.70
CA LEU A 236 -5.69 -6.48 9.05
C LEU A 236 -5.32 -5.94 10.43
N GLU A 237 -4.80 -6.78 11.30
CA GLU A 237 -4.19 -6.38 12.57
C GLU A 237 -2.75 -6.89 12.64
N TYR A 238 -1.82 -5.98 12.98
CA TYR A 238 -0.41 -6.30 13.11
C TYR A 238 0.04 -6.16 14.57
N ASN A 239 0.55 -7.25 15.17
CA ASN A 239 0.90 -7.36 16.59
C ASN A 239 2.38 -7.68 16.86
N LEU A 240 3.18 -7.97 15.82
CA LEU A 240 4.54 -8.47 16.04
C LEU A 240 5.52 -7.38 16.47
N ALA A 241 6.38 -7.73 17.42
CA ALA A 241 7.61 -7.01 17.71
C ALA A 241 8.73 -7.59 16.83
N SER A 242 8.94 -6.98 15.64
CA SER A 242 9.99 -7.42 14.73
C SER A 242 11.37 -6.92 15.16
N PRO A 243 12.42 -7.77 15.08
CA PRO A 243 13.79 -7.35 15.35
C PRO A 243 14.27 -6.26 14.40
N SER A 244 15.11 -5.34 14.88
CA SER A 244 15.59 -4.19 14.11
C SER A 244 16.36 -4.57 12.84
N GLY A 245 17.03 -5.73 12.83
CA GLY A 245 17.76 -6.23 11.64
C GLY A 245 16.91 -6.99 10.63
N THR A 246 15.72 -7.42 11.01
CA THR A 246 14.80 -8.22 10.19
C THR A 246 13.36 -7.77 10.38
N PRO A 247 13.00 -6.55 9.97
CA PRO A 247 11.64 -6.07 10.09
C PRO A 247 10.68 -6.93 9.27
N SER A 248 9.42 -7.00 9.71
CA SER A 248 8.35 -7.55 8.87
C SER A 248 8.16 -6.72 7.62
N GLY A 249 7.72 -7.33 6.53
CA GLY A 249 7.44 -6.64 5.28
C GLY A 249 6.07 -6.99 4.70
N LEU A 250 5.36 -5.96 4.30
CA LEU A 250 4.12 -6.04 3.52
C LEU A 250 4.34 -5.31 2.20
N TRP A 251 4.29 -6.04 1.08
CA TRP A 251 4.46 -5.48 -0.26
C TRP A 251 3.23 -5.79 -1.11
N ASP A 252 2.64 -4.77 -1.72
CA ASP A 252 1.43 -4.94 -2.51
C ASP A 252 0.31 -5.64 -1.73
N VAL A 253 0.23 -5.37 -0.42
CA VAL A 253 -0.86 -5.86 0.44
C VAL A 253 -1.93 -4.80 0.52
N HIS A 254 -3.11 -5.12 0.03
CA HIS A 254 -4.19 -4.16 -0.10
C HIS A 254 -5.39 -4.55 0.74
N THR A 255 -6.12 -3.56 1.23
CA THR A 255 -7.45 -3.77 1.79
C THR A 255 -8.49 -3.19 0.84
N ARG A 256 -9.55 -3.97 0.56
CA ARG A 256 -10.61 -3.58 -0.37
C ARG A 256 -11.98 -3.83 0.22
N ILE A 257 -12.74 -2.77 0.41
CA ILE A 257 -14.08 -2.83 0.99
C ILE A 257 -15.11 -2.51 -0.09
N GLY A 258 -15.84 -3.54 -0.52
CA GLY A 258 -16.91 -3.44 -1.51
C GLY A 258 -16.50 -3.12 -2.94
N GLY A 259 -17.49 -2.96 -3.81
CA GLY A 259 -17.38 -2.44 -5.17
C GLY A 259 -16.87 -3.42 -6.23
N PHE A 260 -16.65 -4.69 -5.94
CA PHE A 260 -16.25 -5.71 -6.89
C PHE A 260 -17.31 -6.82 -7.02
N ALA A 261 -17.29 -7.56 -8.12
CA ALA A 261 -18.20 -8.67 -8.34
C ALA A 261 -17.99 -9.75 -7.26
N GLY A 262 -19.07 -10.22 -6.65
CA GLY A 262 -19.02 -11.18 -5.54
C GLY A 262 -18.87 -10.54 -4.14
N SER A 263 -18.69 -9.22 -4.03
CA SER A 263 -18.63 -8.56 -2.72
C SER A 263 -19.97 -8.41 -2.04
N ASP A 264 -21.09 -8.50 -2.77
CA ASP A 264 -22.46 -8.16 -2.30
C ASP A 264 -22.59 -6.71 -1.79
N LEU A 265 -21.66 -5.84 -2.23
CA LEU A 265 -21.55 -4.44 -1.85
C LEU A 265 -21.40 -3.55 -3.10
N GLN A 266 -21.98 -3.98 -4.21
CA GLN A 266 -22.05 -3.20 -5.44
C GLN A 266 -23.23 -2.22 -5.41
N VAL A 267 -23.33 -1.37 -6.44
CA VAL A 267 -24.42 -0.38 -6.55
C VAL A 267 -25.82 -1.02 -6.47
N ALA A 268 -25.95 -2.25 -6.95
CA ALA A 268 -27.23 -2.99 -6.90
C ALA A 268 -27.67 -3.32 -5.46
N GLN A 269 -26.74 -3.65 -4.58
CA GLN A 269 -27.00 -3.97 -3.18
C GLN A 269 -26.97 -2.71 -2.29
N CYS A 270 -26.07 -1.78 -2.61
CA CYS A 270 -25.84 -0.55 -1.86
C CYS A 270 -26.21 0.66 -2.70
N VAL A 271 -27.52 0.79 -2.92
CA VAL A 271 -28.08 1.86 -3.77
C VAL A 271 -27.79 3.23 -3.17
N LYS A 272 -27.23 4.10 -4.00
CA LYS A 272 -27.02 5.51 -3.65
C LYS A 272 -28.37 6.22 -3.53
N ASN A 273 -28.67 6.74 -2.35
CA ASN A 273 -29.83 7.58 -2.12
C ASN A 273 -29.45 8.83 -1.30
N PRO A 274 -28.95 9.90 -1.95
CA PRO A 274 -28.48 11.10 -1.26
C PRO A 274 -29.59 11.86 -0.52
N SER A 275 -30.86 11.56 -0.80
CA SER A 275 -32.01 12.16 -0.12
C SER A 275 -32.43 11.38 1.13
N SER A 276 -31.87 10.20 1.36
CA SER A 276 -32.19 9.38 2.53
C SER A 276 -31.35 9.77 3.72
N THR A 277 -31.96 9.93 4.87
CA THR A 277 -31.30 10.05 6.18
C THR A 277 -31.11 8.70 6.86
N THR A 278 -31.66 7.63 6.28
CA THR A 278 -31.55 6.27 6.82
C THR A 278 -30.32 5.57 6.26
N VAL A 279 -29.46 5.11 7.15
CA VAL A 279 -28.27 4.31 6.79
C VAL A 279 -28.69 2.87 6.50
N ASN A 280 -28.33 2.34 5.34
CA ASN A 280 -28.47 0.91 5.07
C ASN A 280 -27.34 0.15 5.79
N THR A 281 -27.65 -0.46 6.93
CA THR A 281 -26.67 -1.16 7.76
C THR A 281 -26.04 -2.37 7.07
N ASN A 282 -26.70 -2.95 6.07
CA ASN A 282 -26.14 -4.04 5.27
C ASN A 282 -24.98 -3.57 4.37
N CYS A 283 -24.83 -2.27 4.19
CA CYS A 283 -23.76 -1.66 3.41
C CYS A 283 -22.60 -1.15 4.28
N ILE A 284 -22.65 -1.36 5.59
CA ILE A 284 -21.52 -1.13 6.48
C ILE A 284 -20.69 -2.41 6.47
N ALA A 285 -19.54 -2.34 5.82
CA ALA A 285 -18.80 -3.53 5.42
C ALA A 285 -17.41 -3.66 6.06
N ALA A 286 -17.05 -2.77 6.97
CA ALA A 286 -15.86 -2.87 7.79
C ALA A 286 -15.97 -1.98 9.03
N PHE A 287 -15.25 -2.36 10.08
CA PHE A 287 -15.00 -1.53 11.25
C PHE A 287 -13.71 -0.72 11.05
N MET A 288 -12.66 -1.41 10.59
CA MET A 288 -11.33 -0.81 10.40
C MET A 288 -10.59 -1.53 9.27
N SER A 289 -9.85 -0.78 8.48
CA SER A 289 -9.06 -1.35 7.41
C SER A 289 -7.75 -1.98 7.91
N MET A 290 -7.01 -1.25 8.74
CA MET A 290 -5.73 -1.72 9.27
C MET A 290 -5.53 -1.19 10.69
N HIS A 291 -5.12 -2.07 11.58
CA HIS A 291 -4.77 -1.77 12.97
C HIS A 291 -3.33 -2.19 13.23
N ILE A 292 -2.43 -1.24 13.44
CA ILE A 292 -1.07 -1.49 13.91
C ILE A 292 -1.08 -1.24 15.40
N THR A 293 -0.92 -2.29 16.19
CA THR A 293 -1.05 -2.19 17.65
C THR A 293 0.14 -1.50 18.30
N LYS A 294 -0.06 -0.98 19.50
CA LYS A 294 0.99 -0.29 20.26
C LYS A 294 2.20 -1.19 20.57
N ALA A 295 2.01 -2.49 20.64
CA ALA A 295 3.08 -3.45 20.90
C ALA A 295 3.98 -3.71 19.69
N SER A 296 3.56 -3.28 18.50
CA SER A 296 4.22 -3.55 17.24
C SER A 296 5.47 -2.72 17.06
N THR A 297 6.50 -3.34 16.49
CA THR A 297 7.73 -2.65 16.04
C THR A 297 8.24 -3.25 14.74
N GLY A 298 9.05 -2.49 13.99
CA GLY A 298 9.78 -3.02 12.85
C GLY A 298 8.88 -3.51 11.70
N LEU A 299 7.85 -2.77 11.35
CA LEU A 299 7.01 -3.04 10.18
C LEU A 299 7.42 -2.13 9.01
N TYR A 300 7.75 -2.74 7.89
CA TYR A 300 7.96 -2.09 6.60
C TYR A 300 6.76 -2.35 5.69
N MET A 301 6.21 -1.30 5.11
CA MET A 301 5.10 -1.40 4.16
C MET A 301 5.44 -0.62 2.90
N GLU A 302 5.22 -1.26 1.75
CA GLU A 302 5.41 -0.66 0.43
C GLU A 302 4.22 -0.97 -0.47
N ASN A 303 3.74 0.04 -1.19
CA ASN A 303 2.61 -0.06 -2.10
C ASN A 303 1.36 -0.70 -1.46
N THR A 304 1.09 -0.38 -0.19
CA THR A 304 -0.07 -0.86 0.54
C THR A 304 -1.23 0.12 0.36
N TRP A 305 -2.34 -0.35 -0.18
CA TRP A 305 -3.50 0.47 -0.47
C TRP A 305 -4.67 0.13 0.46
N VAL A 306 -5.31 1.19 0.95
CA VAL A 306 -6.59 1.11 1.66
C VAL A 306 -7.66 1.67 0.73
N ARG A 307 -8.51 0.81 0.18
CA ARG A 307 -9.56 1.20 -0.78
C ARG A 307 -10.94 1.00 -0.20
N PHE A 308 -11.65 2.11 -0.06
CA PHE A 308 -13.09 2.12 0.14
C PHE A 308 -13.75 2.38 -1.21
N LEU A 309 -14.44 1.38 -1.75
CA LEU A 309 -15.18 1.54 -3.00
C LEU A 309 -16.64 1.84 -2.66
N PHE A 310 -16.92 3.10 -2.39
CA PHE A 310 -18.30 3.58 -2.36
C PHE A 310 -18.77 3.83 -3.80
N PRO A 311 -20.02 3.50 -4.14
CA PRO A 311 -20.64 4.12 -5.30
C PRO A 311 -20.51 5.63 -5.13
N SER A 312 -19.92 6.30 -6.12
CA SER A 312 -19.60 7.73 -6.10
C SER A 312 -20.76 8.56 -5.49
N ASN A 313 -20.47 9.36 -4.46
CA ASN A 313 -21.32 10.33 -3.74
C ASN A 313 -22.06 9.88 -2.45
N SER A 314 -21.52 9.05 -1.60
CA SER A 314 -21.89 9.11 -0.18
C SER A 314 -20.87 10.00 0.55
N LEU A 315 -21.28 11.23 0.89
CA LEU A 315 -20.59 12.03 1.89
C LEU A 315 -20.71 11.29 3.23
N MET A 316 -19.63 10.73 3.71
CA MET A 316 -19.53 10.41 5.12
C MET A 316 -19.43 11.73 5.87
N THR A 317 -20.48 12.08 6.61
CA THR A 317 -20.33 13.00 7.72
C THR A 317 -19.55 12.25 8.78
N ALA A 318 -18.31 12.67 9.05
CA ALA A 318 -17.59 12.20 10.22
C ALA A 318 -18.45 12.47 11.47
N PRO A 319 -18.51 11.54 12.44
CA PRO A 319 -19.14 11.84 13.71
C PRO A 319 -18.43 13.03 14.36
N PRO A 320 -19.14 13.93 15.05
CA PRO A 320 -18.51 15.01 15.81
C PRO A 320 -17.62 14.39 16.89
N HIS A 321 -16.41 14.97 17.05
CA HIS A 321 -15.44 14.61 18.09
C HIS A 321 -16.00 14.84 19.49
#